data_6a3e875cbafee89f36d9d529ad29b0ed
#
_entry.id   6a3e875cbafee89f36d9d529ad29b0ed
#
_cell.length_a   1.000
_cell.length_b   1.000
_cell.length_c   1.000
_cell.angle_alpha   90.00
_cell.angle_beta   90.00
_cell.angle_gamma   90.00
#
_symmetry.space_group_name_H-M   'P 1'
#
loop_
_entity.id
_entity.type
_entity.pdbx_description
1 polymer ?
#
loop_
_entity_poly.entity_id
_entity_poly.type
_entity_poly.pdbx_seq_one_letter_code
_entity_poly.pdbx_strand_id
1 'polypeptide(L)'
;MSKAGRETQAHLAFLDQALAELALAQHGPFGLDQLRALGLTGAAVRYRAATGRLHRIHQGVYSLVPRELLTWEGLYMAAVLACGPGAVVSHRSAARLHGLRSDGYTKVEVTVPKRSARTHPGVAVHRSTTLTDEDVTVVNNIPATTVARTLFDLAELMTPRQLERAFDQAEILEALDARAINDQLARNSMRRGATAIRRVLTEHYIGSTPTENDFEEALLALTRSLGLPDPTAQFYIDPGDGDPPIKADFAWPDRKIVVETDGHRTHRTRQAFENDRRRDQRLTAAGWTVVRTTWRQLTHRPHELKPVLLKLLGPASPNGRAKPGAAAGPAPARPRTQPAGGSTS
;
A
#
# COMPACT_ATOMS: atom_id res chain seq x y z
N MET A 1 34.09 51.88 1.75
CA MET A 1 32.65 51.60 1.63
C MET A 1 31.90 52.42 2.69
N SER A 2 30.86 53.16 2.29
CA SER A 2 30.04 53.95 3.22
C SER A 2 29.24 53.06 4.15
N LYS A 3 28.77 53.58 5.31
CA LYS A 3 27.91 52.87 6.25
C LYS A 3 26.62 52.35 5.56
N ALA A 4 26.01 53.18 4.72
CA ALA A 4 24.84 52.83 3.92
C ALA A 4 25.11 51.68 2.92
N GLY A 5 26.33 51.62 2.34
CA GLY A 5 26.70 50.51 1.45
C GLY A 5 26.85 49.16 2.19
N ARG A 6 27.33 49.17 3.42
CA ARG A 6 27.45 47.98 4.27
C ARG A 6 26.09 47.46 4.75
N GLU A 7 25.17 48.39 5.14
CA GLU A 7 23.80 48.02 5.52
C GLU A 7 23.02 47.44 4.35
N THR A 8 23.16 47.97 3.15
CA THR A 8 22.55 47.43 1.93
C THR A 8 23.10 46.04 1.60
N GLN A 9 24.42 45.85 1.73
CA GLN A 9 25.03 44.52 1.46
C GLN A 9 24.64 43.48 2.49
N ALA A 10 24.55 43.85 3.79
CA ALA A 10 24.07 42.95 4.84
C ALA A 10 22.60 42.54 4.61
N HIS A 11 21.74 43.47 4.21
CA HIS A 11 20.34 43.18 3.88
C HIS A 11 20.21 42.23 2.68
N LEU A 12 21.03 42.43 1.63
CA LEU A 12 21.02 41.53 0.47
C LEU A 12 21.50 40.11 0.84
N ALA A 13 22.55 40.01 1.66
CA ALA A 13 23.02 38.71 2.14
C ALA A 13 21.95 37.96 2.99
N PHE A 14 21.29 38.69 3.88
CA PHE A 14 20.17 38.13 4.66
C PHE A 14 19.04 37.62 3.76
N LEU A 15 18.66 38.40 2.74
CA LEU A 15 17.62 38.01 1.79
C LEU A 15 18.01 36.77 0.97
N ASP A 16 19.24 36.70 0.49
CA ASP A 16 19.72 35.54 -0.28
C ASP A 16 19.79 34.28 0.59
N GLN A 17 20.15 34.43 1.87
CA GLN A 17 20.09 33.32 2.84
C GLN A 17 18.63 32.85 3.07
N ALA A 18 17.70 33.77 3.33
CA ALA A 18 16.29 33.45 3.55
C ALA A 18 15.65 32.78 2.32
N LEU A 19 16.02 33.18 1.11
CA LEU A 19 15.60 32.52 -0.13
C LEU A 19 16.19 31.12 -0.24
N ALA A 20 17.44 30.91 0.13
CA ALA A 20 18.05 29.57 0.12
C ALA A 20 17.39 28.63 1.13
N GLU A 21 17.10 29.09 2.33
CA GLU A 21 16.39 28.34 3.37
C GLU A 21 14.97 27.97 2.91
N LEU A 22 14.23 28.94 2.33
CA LEU A 22 12.90 28.69 1.78
C LEU A 22 12.94 27.67 0.62
N ALA A 23 13.92 27.81 -0.28
CA ALA A 23 14.13 26.88 -1.38
C ALA A 23 14.40 25.46 -0.87
N LEU A 24 15.26 25.34 0.14
CA LEU A 24 15.57 24.04 0.75
C LEU A 24 14.33 23.39 1.37
N ALA A 25 13.53 24.16 2.10
CA ALA A 25 12.30 23.68 2.74
C ALA A 25 11.21 23.25 1.74
N GLN A 26 11.22 23.77 0.52
CA GLN A 26 10.19 23.56 -0.50
C GLN A 26 10.71 22.90 -1.78
N HIS A 27 11.85 22.18 -1.74
CA HIS A 27 12.44 21.50 -2.90
C HIS A 27 12.78 22.43 -4.08
N GLY A 28 13.01 23.71 -3.82
CA GLY A 28 13.48 24.70 -4.79
C GLY A 28 12.53 25.84 -5.15
N PRO A 29 11.23 25.61 -5.47
CA PRO A 29 10.34 26.69 -5.88
C PRO A 29 9.72 27.45 -4.70
N PHE A 30 9.33 28.70 -4.96
CA PHE A 30 8.58 29.57 -4.05
C PHE A 30 7.60 30.47 -4.79
N GLY A 31 6.50 30.80 -4.12
CA GLY A 31 5.45 31.65 -4.65
C GLY A 31 5.78 33.14 -4.56
N LEU A 32 5.14 33.95 -5.40
CA LEU A 32 5.29 35.39 -5.38
C LEU A 32 4.95 36.04 -4.03
N ASP A 33 3.93 35.47 -3.32
CA ASP A 33 3.53 36.00 -2.01
C ASP A 33 4.57 35.70 -0.93
N GLN A 34 5.28 34.59 -1.01
CA GLN A 34 6.40 34.24 -0.14
C GLN A 34 7.60 35.22 -0.41
N LEU A 35 7.88 35.53 -1.67
CA LEU A 35 8.89 36.51 -2.04
C LEU A 35 8.56 37.90 -1.50
N ARG A 36 7.27 38.30 -1.55
CA ARG A 36 6.79 39.56 -0.97
C ARG A 36 6.94 39.59 0.55
N ALA A 37 6.60 38.47 1.21
CA ALA A 37 6.78 38.35 2.66
C ALA A 37 8.24 38.49 3.09
N LEU A 38 9.19 38.10 2.24
CA LEU A 38 10.64 38.35 2.43
C LEU A 38 11.07 39.75 2.07
N GLY A 39 10.15 40.67 1.70
CA GLY A 39 10.42 42.05 1.39
C GLY A 39 10.75 42.35 -0.08
N LEU A 40 10.64 41.39 -0.99
CA LEU A 40 10.86 41.61 -2.42
C LEU A 40 9.65 42.28 -3.06
N THR A 41 9.87 43.47 -3.62
CA THR A 41 8.85 44.13 -4.45
C THR A 41 8.67 43.40 -5.79
N GLY A 42 7.50 43.58 -6.41
CA GLY A 42 7.26 42.99 -7.75
C GLY A 42 8.29 43.49 -8.81
N ALA A 43 8.83 44.70 -8.67
CA ALA A 43 9.89 45.22 -9.53
C ALA A 43 11.21 44.46 -9.29
N ALA A 44 11.56 44.22 -8.03
CA ALA A 44 12.76 43.47 -7.66
C ALA A 44 12.71 42.02 -8.14
N VAL A 45 11.51 41.35 -8.05
CA VAL A 45 11.31 39.98 -8.58
C VAL A 45 11.49 39.97 -10.11
N ARG A 46 10.89 40.94 -10.84
CA ARG A 46 11.05 41.02 -12.30
C ARG A 46 12.50 41.26 -12.70
N TYR A 47 13.21 42.15 -12.00
CA TYR A 47 14.63 42.40 -12.22
C TYR A 47 15.48 41.14 -12.01
N ARG A 48 15.29 40.45 -10.88
CA ARG A 48 16.01 39.21 -10.59
C ARG A 48 15.69 38.10 -11.64
N ALA A 49 14.45 38.04 -12.14
CA ALA A 49 14.09 37.11 -13.20
C ALA A 49 14.74 37.51 -14.56
N ALA A 50 14.80 38.80 -14.89
CA ALA A 50 15.44 39.26 -16.12
C ALA A 50 16.95 39.07 -16.11
N THR A 51 17.60 39.12 -14.93
CA THR A 51 19.03 38.90 -14.74
C THR A 51 19.45 37.44 -14.47
N GLY A 52 18.51 36.49 -14.57
CA GLY A 52 18.78 35.07 -14.35
C GLY A 52 19.02 34.65 -12.90
N ARG A 53 18.80 35.57 -11.93
CA ARG A 53 18.88 35.23 -10.49
C ARG A 53 17.65 34.53 -9.96
N LEU A 54 16.53 34.61 -10.68
CA LEU A 54 15.31 33.85 -10.45
C LEU A 54 14.82 33.27 -11.77
N HIS A 55 14.37 32.04 -11.75
CA HIS A 55 13.79 31.34 -12.90
C HIS A 55 12.30 31.22 -12.69
N ARG A 56 11.51 31.67 -13.65
CA ARG A 56 10.05 31.54 -13.59
C ARG A 56 9.63 30.12 -13.99
N ILE A 57 9.07 29.36 -13.05
CA ILE A 57 8.59 27.99 -13.27
C ILE A 57 7.15 27.97 -13.77
N HIS A 58 6.29 28.72 -13.10
CA HIS A 58 4.90 29.01 -13.48
C HIS A 58 4.57 30.48 -13.27
N GLN A 59 3.36 30.90 -13.64
CA GLN A 59 2.91 32.26 -13.33
C GLN A 59 2.85 32.43 -11.80
N GLY A 60 3.62 33.39 -11.26
CA GLY A 60 3.71 33.65 -9.83
C GLY A 60 4.57 32.66 -9.03
N VAL A 61 5.25 31.72 -9.69
CA VAL A 61 6.16 30.75 -9.06
C VAL A 61 7.53 30.83 -9.66
N TYR A 62 8.52 30.92 -8.80
CA TYR A 62 9.94 31.14 -9.15
C TYR A 62 10.83 30.11 -8.44
N SER A 63 12.06 29.97 -8.91
CA SER A 63 13.11 29.13 -8.30
C SER A 63 14.46 29.78 -8.47
N LEU A 64 15.45 29.43 -7.65
CA LEU A 64 16.85 29.79 -7.81
C LEU A 64 17.54 29.06 -8.97
N VAL A 65 16.95 27.93 -9.40
CA VAL A 65 17.45 27.10 -10.51
C VAL A 65 16.42 27.03 -11.63
N PRO A 66 16.84 26.83 -12.88
CA PRO A 66 15.90 26.59 -13.98
C PRO A 66 15.08 25.30 -13.77
N ARG A 67 13.93 25.23 -14.47
CA ARG A 67 12.95 24.13 -14.34
C ARG A 67 13.57 22.76 -14.53
N GLU A 68 14.51 22.64 -15.43
CA GLU A 68 15.17 21.41 -15.85
C GLU A 68 16.07 20.82 -14.75
N LEU A 69 16.48 21.67 -13.79
CA LEU A 69 17.28 21.27 -12.64
C LEU A 69 16.43 21.01 -11.37
N LEU A 70 15.13 21.25 -11.42
CA LEU A 70 14.25 20.91 -10.30
C LEU A 70 14.06 19.39 -10.23
N THR A 71 14.05 18.86 -9.02
CA THR A 71 13.62 17.48 -8.76
C THR A 71 12.13 17.33 -9.05
N TRP A 72 11.64 16.08 -9.10
CA TRP A 72 10.22 15.84 -9.27
C TRP A 72 9.39 16.38 -8.10
N GLU A 73 9.93 16.37 -6.85
CA GLU A 73 9.33 17.02 -5.69
C GLU A 73 9.23 18.54 -5.87
N GLY A 74 10.29 19.16 -6.39
CA GLY A 74 10.29 20.58 -6.72
C GLY A 74 9.23 20.93 -7.77
N LEU A 75 9.04 20.08 -8.78
CA LEU A 75 7.97 20.26 -9.76
C LEU A 75 6.58 20.11 -9.14
N TYR A 76 6.40 19.21 -8.15
CA TYR A 76 5.15 19.04 -7.43
C TYR A 76 4.83 20.25 -6.57
N MET A 77 5.80 20.74 -5.81
CA MET A 77 5.64 21.97 -5.03
C MET A 77 5.37 23.17 -5.93
N ALA A 78 6.05 23.30 -7.07
CA ALA A 78 5.81 24.37 -8.03
C ALA A 78 4.36 24.33 -8.56
N ALA A 79 3.82 23.15 -8.84
CA ALA A 79 2.45 22.99 -9.28
C ALA A 79 1.43 23.38 -8.20
N VAL A 80 1.65 22.98 -6.95
CA VAL A 80 0.82 23.37 -5.80
C VAL A 80 0.82 24.89 -5.64
N LEU A 81 1.99 25.52 -5.59
CA LEU A 81 2.11 26.98 -5.48
C LEU A 81 1.45 27.74 -6.64
N ALA A 82 1.53 27.19 -7.86
CA ALA A 82 0.92 27.78 -9.05
C ALA A 82 -0.62 27.72 -9.01
N CYS A 83 -1.16 26.64 -8.48
CA CYS A 83 -2.61 26.44 -8.36
C CYS A 83 -3.22 27.25 -7.20
N GLY A 84 -2.41 27.73 -6.25
CA GLY A 84 -2.79 28.63 -5.18
C GLY A 84 -3.30 27.95 -3.91
N PRO A 85 -3.91 28.73 -2.99
CA PRO A 85 -4.32 28.22 -1.68
C PRO A 85 -5.29 27.04 -1.76
N GLY A 86 -5.08 26.03 -0.92
CA GLY A 86 -5.89 24.82 -0.88
C GLY A 86 -5.59 23.81 -2.00
N ALA A 87 -4.61 24.08 -2.85
CA ALA A 87 -4.14 23.13 -3.85
C ALA A 87 -3.30 22.04 -3.20
N VAL A 88 -3.52 20.78 -3.60
CA VAL A 88 -2.78 19.62 -3.09
C VAL A 88 -2.40 18.68 -4.24
N VAL A 89 -1.24 18.06 -4.16
CA VAL A 89 -0.85 16.96 -5.06
C VAL A 89 -1.84 15.82 -4.89
N SER A 90 -2.31 15.21 -5.98
CA SER A 90 -3.38 14.19 -5.96
C SER A 90 -3.17 13.09 -7.00
N HIS A 91 -4.08 12.12 -7.05
CA HIS A 91 -4.12 11.06 -8.06
C HIS A 91 -2.77 10.33 -8.20
N ARG A 92 -2.23 10.19 -9.44
CA ARG A 92 -0.96 9.48 -9.69
C ARG A 92 0.23 10.17 -9.05
N SER A 93 0.23 11.50 -9.02
CA SER A 93 1.31 12.26 -8.39
C SER A 93 1.36 12.05 -6.88
N ALA A 94 0.20 12.04 -6.20
CA ALA A 94 0.13 11.69 -4.78
C ALA A 94 0.50 10.21 -4.54
N ALA A 95 0.05 9.31 -5.42
CA ALA A 95 0.42 7.90 -5.34
C ALA A 95 1.94 7.68 -5.41
N ARG A 96 2.64 8.42 -6.26
CA ARG A 96 4.11 8.41 -6.30
C ARG A 96 4.72 8.98 -5.03
N LEU A 97 4.17 10.07 -4.52
CA LEU A 97 4.66 10.73 -3.31
C LEU A 97 4.53 9.81 -2.07
N HIS A 98 3.45 9.02 -2.00
CA HIS A 98 3.23 8.02 -0.96
C HIS A 98 3.97 6.69 -1.19
N GLY A 99 4.70 6.53 -2.30
CA GLY A 99 5.36 5.27 -2.63
C GLY A 99 4.41 4.14 -3.06
N LEU A 100 3.14 4.45 -3.36
CA LEU A 100 2.16 3.45 -3.82
C LEU A 100 2.42 2.98 -5.25
N ARG A 101 3.03 3.85 -6.05
CA ARG A 101 3.39 3.56 -7.43
C ARG A 101 4.60 4.38 -7.86
N SER A 102 5.42 3.79 -8.73
CA SER A 102 6.36 4.52 -9.58
C SER A 102 5.67 4.73 -10.93
N ASP A 103 5.39 5.95 -11.34
CA ASP A 103 4.84 6.16 -12.66
C ASP A 103 5.60 7.20 -13.46
N GLY A 104 5.57 7.00 -14.79
CA GLY A 104 6.15 7.90 -15.79
C GLY A 104 5.15 8.93 -16.30
N TYR A 105 4.17 9.37 -15.50
CA TYR A 105 3.22 10.38 -15.95
C TYR A 105 3.89 11.74 -16.09
N THR A 106 3.70 12.38 -17.23
CA THR A 106 4.44 13.60 -17.60
C THR A 106 3.86 14.89 -17.01
N LYS A 107 2.63 14.84 -16.46
CA LYS A 107 1.97 16.00 -15.85
C LYS A 107 1.85 15.81 -14.35
N VAL A 108 2.03 16.89 -13.60
CA VAL A 108 1.74 16.89 -12.17
C VAL A 108 0.23 17.00 -11.95
N GLU A 109 -0.34 16.05 -11.23
CA GLU A 109 -1.78 16.06 -10.91
C GLU A 109 -2.02 16.77 -9.58
N VAL A 110 -2.85 17.81 -9.62
CA VAL A 110 -3.18 18.66 -8.47
C VAL A 110 -4.69 18.78 -8.35
N THR A 111 -5.21 18.56 -7.16
CA THR A 111 -6.62 18.84 -6.85
C THR A 111 -6.73 20.21 -6.18
N VAL A 112 -7.73 20.98 -6.63
CA VAL A 112 -8.03 22.31 -6.09
C VAL A 112 -9.49 22.39 -5.66
N PRO A 113 -9.84 23.28 -4.70
CA PRO A 113 -11.23 23.63 -4.42
C PRO A 113 -11.91 24.19 -5.67
N LYS A 114 -13.22 23.96 -5.82
CA LYS A 114 -14.00 24.24 -7.04
C LYS A 114 -13.82 25.63 -7.66
N ARG A 115 -13.42 26.63 -6.85
CA ARG A 115 -13.40 28.04 -7.27
C ARG A 115 -12.06 28.53 -7.83
N SER A 116 -10.98 27.78 -7.71
CA SER A 116 -9.65 28.22 -8.16
C SER A 116 -9.10 27.25 -9.20
N ALA A 117 -9.03 27.65 -10.45
CA ALA A 117 -8.33 26.86 -11.41
C ALA A 117 -7.90 27.64 -12.63
N ARG A 118 -6.69 28.12 -12.60
CA ARG A 118 -5.93 28.45 -13.81
C ARG A 118 -5.28 27.18 -14.34
N THR A 119 -5.21 27.07 -15.65
CA THR A 119 -4.43 26.00 -16.30
C THR A 119 -2.95 26.39 -16.30
N HIS A 120 -2.09 25.43 -16.00
CA HIS A 120 -0.63 25.62 -16.01
C HIS A 120 0.00 24.54 -16.92
N PRO A 121 0.97 24.90 -17.79
CA PRO A 121 1.67 23.92 -18.61
C PRO A 121 2.30 22.83 -17.74
N GLY A 122 2.10 21.56 -18.08
CA GLY A 122 2.63 20.42 -17.34
C GLY A 122 1.89 20.09 -16.03
N VAL A 123 0.74 20.73 -15.75
CA VAL A 123 -0.11 20.44 -14.60
C VAL A 123 -1.50 19.98 -15.07
N ALA A 124 -1.97 18.87 -14.54
CA ALA A 124 -3.34 18.40 -14.69
C ALA A 124 -4.14 18.84 -13.44
N VAL A 125 -5.07 19.77 -13.63
CA VAL A 125 -5.84 20.33 -12.53
C VAL A 125 -7.19 19.63 -12.41
N HIS A 126 -7.40 18.96 -11.28
CA HIS A 126 -8.66 18.35 -10.89
C HIS A 126 -9.41 19.31 -9.94
N ARG A 127 -10.73 19.40 -10.09
CA ARG A 127 -11.58 20.23 -9.23
C ARG A 127 -12.44 19.34 -8.36
N SER A 128 -12.38 19.55 -7.05
CA SER A 128 -13.21 18.78 -6.11
C SER A 128 -14.05 19.69 -5.24
N THR A 129 -15.29 19.27 -5.03
CA THR A 129 -16.20 19.85 -4.03
C THR A 129 -16.29 19.02 -2.77
N THR A 130 -15.66 17.84 -2.77
CA THR A 130 -15.70 16.85 -1.68
C THR A 130 -14.35 16.68 -1.00
N LEU A 131 -13.36 17.49 -1.37
CA LEU A 131 -12.07 17.53 -0.66
C LEU A 131 -12.29 18.27 0.67
N THR A 132 -11.97 17.61 1.78
CA THR A 132 -12.01 18.16 3.14
C THR A 132 -10.60 18.23 3.71
N ASP A 133 -10.44 18.91 4.85
CA ASP A 133 -9.14 18.98 5.54
C ASP A 133 -8.65 17.60 5.98
N GLU A 134 -9.56 16.66 6.29
CA GLU A 134 -9.24 15.28 6.60
C GLU A 134 -8.67 14.49 5.41
N ASP A 135 -8.89 14.96 4.18
CA ASP A 135 -8.38 14.36 2.96
C ASP A 135 -6.97 14.84 2.61
N VAL A 136 -6.45 15.80 3.37
CA VAL A 136 -5.18 16.47 3.09
C VAL A 136 -4.14 16.09 4.13
N THR A 137 -2.93 15.89 3.67
CA THR A 137 -1.73 15.64 4.49
C THR A 137 -0.53 16.36 3.89
N VAL A 138 0.59 16.28 4.58
CA VAL A 138 1.88 16.80 4.10
C VAL A 138 2.86 15.64 4.01
N VAL A 139 3.43 15.41 2.84
CA VAL A 139 4.46 14.39 2.60
C VAL A 139 5.70 15.10 2.06
N ASN A 140 6.84 14.93 2.71
CA ASN A 140 8.08 15.62 2.35
C ASN A 140 7.88 17.14 2.16
N ASN A 141 7.17 17.79 3.07
CA ASN A 141 6.79 19.21 3.01
C ASN A 141 5.90 19.61 1.81
N ILE A 142 5.35 18.67 1.07
CA ILE A 142 4.44 18.91 -0.06
C ILE A 142 3.01 18.60 0.37
N PRO A 143 2.05 19.53 0.25
CA PRO A 143 0.64 19.27 0.47
C PRO A 143 0.13 18.22 -0.53
N ALA A 144 -0.47 17.16 -0.02
CA ALA A 144 -0.95 16.04 -0.84
C ALA A 144 -2.27 15.49 -0.30
N THR A 145 -3.00 14.74 -1.12
CA THR A 145 -4.11 13.93 -0.63
C THR A 145 -3.60 12.79 0.24
N THR A 146 -4.36 12.41 1.30
CA THR A 146 -4.08 11.22 2.11
C THR A 146 -4.08 9.95 1.26
N VAL A 147 -3.52 8.85 1.78
CA VAL A 147 -3.51 7.57 1.06
C VAL A 147 -4.92 7.12 0.70
N ALA A 148 -5.87 7.18 1.65
CA ALA A 148 -7.26 6.80 1.41
C ALA A 148 -7.90 7.63 0.29
N ARG A 149 -7.72 8.96 0.31
CA ARG A 149 -8.22 9.84 -0.73
C ARG A 149 -7.50 9.61 -2.06
N THR A 150 -6.21 9.39 -2.06
CA THR A 150 -5.40 9.08 -3.25
C THR A 150 -5.89 7.79 -3.92
N LEU A 151 -6.12 6.71 -3.16
CA LEU A 151 -6.67 5.46 -3.68
C LEU A 151 -8.06 5.66 -4.30
N PHE A 152 -8.88 6.51 -3.67
CA PHE A 152 -10.20 6.85 -4.20
C PHE A 152 -10.11 7.59 -5.53
N ASP A 153 -9.24 8.60 -5.63
CA ASP A 153 -9.03 9.34 -6.88
C ASP A 153 -8.41 8.45 -7.98
N LEU A 154 -7.54 7.52 -7.64
CA LEU A 154 -6.99 6.54 -8.57
C LEU A 154 -8.05 5.58 -9.14
N ALA A 155 -9.06 5.22 -8.34
CA ALA A 155 -10.13 4.32 -8.76
C ALA A 155 -10.95 4.84 -9.95
N GLU A 156 -10.92 6.14 -10.21
CA GLU A 156 -11.58 6.75 -11.37
C GLU A 156 -10.75 6.67 -12.66
N LEU A 157 -9.44 6.48 -12.53
CA LEU A 157 -8.48 6.58 -13.63
C LEU A 157 -7.83 5.25 -14.01
N MET A 158 -7.87 4.27 -13.11
CA MET A 158 -7.12 3.03 -13.24
C MET A 158 -8.00 1.85 -13.62
N THR A 159 -7.36 0.86 -14.28
CA THR A 159 -7.96 -0.45 -14.43
C THR A 159 -8.07 -1.14 -13.07
N PRO A 160 -9.00 -2.09 -12.89
CA PRO A 160 -9.14 -2.84 -11.65
C PRO A 160 -7.83 -3.43 -11.14
N ARG A 161 -7.06 -4.08 -12.02
CA ARG A 161 -5.78 -4.70 -11.67
C ARG A 161 -4.71 -3.68 -11.24
N GLN A 162 -4.74 -2.46 -11.78
CA GLN A 162 -3.82 -1.40 -11.38
C GLN A 162 -4.20 -0.84 -10.01
N LEU A 163 -5.51 -0.71 -9.76
CA LEU A 163 -6.02 -0.28 -8.46
C LEU A 163 -5.70 -1.30 -7.37
N GLU A 164 -5.91 -2.60 -7.63
CA GLU A 164 -5.54 -3.67 -6.72
C GLU A 164 -4.07 -3.58 -6.30
N ARG A 165 -3.16 -3.39 -7.26
CA ARG A 165 -1.73 -3.24 -6.96
C ARG A 165 -1.43 -2.01 -6.09
N ALA A 166 -2.19 -0.93 -6.24
CA ALA A 166 -2.02 0.25 -5.39
C ALA A 166 -2.50 -0.02 -3.96
N PHE A 167 -3.56 -0.81 -3.78
CA PHE A 167 -4.01 -1.30 -2.48
C PHE A 167 -3.00 -2.25 -1.85
N ASP A 168 -2.52 -3.26 -2.60
CA ASP A 168 -1.48 -4.19 -2.15
C ASP A 168 -0.23 -3.41 -1.65
N GLN A 169 0.18 -2.39 -2.40
CA GLN A 169 1.33 -1.58 -2.02
C GLN A 169 1.07 -0.72 -0.78
N ALA A 170 -0.13 -0.15 -0.65
CA ALA A 170 -0.52 0.60 0.54
C ALA A 170 -0.53 -0.29 1.80
N GLU A 171 -0.92 -1.56 1.64
CA GLU A 171 -0.88 -2.55 2.72
C GLU A 171 0.56 -2.92 3.09
N ILE A 172 1.43 -3.18 2.09
CA ILE A 172 2.86 -3.45 2.31
C ILE A 172 3.56 -2.30 3.05
N LEU A 173 3.17 -1.05 2.76
CA LEU A 173 3.68 0.14 3.41
C LEU A 173 3.02 0.45 4.76
N GLU A 174 2.08 -0.39 5.21
CA GLU A 174 1.28 -0.18 6.43
C GLU A 174 0.54 1.18 6.44
N ALA A 175 0.23 1.71 5.25
CA ALA A 175 -0.42 3.00 5.06
C ALA A 175 -1.91 2.89 4.76
N LEU A 176 -2.46 1.64 4.75
CA LEU A 176 -3.86 1.38 4.45
C LEU A 176 -4.72 1.57 5.70
N ASP A 177 -5.58 2.58 5.69
CA ASP A 177 -6.57 2.83 6.73
C ASP A 177 -7.97 2.49 6.20
N ALA A 178 -8.51 1.35 6.63
CA ALA A 178 -9.82 0.86 6.21
C ALA A 178 -10.95 1.81 6.65
N ARG A 179 -10.83 2.47 7.80
CA ARG A 179 -11.81 3.43 8.30
C ARG A 179 -11.84 4.66 7.40
N ALA A 180 -10.67 5.25 7.11
CA ALA A 180 -10.56 6.40 6.22
C ALA A 180 -11.09 6.09 4.80
N ILE A 181 -10.88 4.86 4.30
CA ILE A 181 -11.44 4.44 3.00
C ILE A 181 -12.96 4.33 3.05
N ASN A 182 -13.53 3.77 4.12
CA ASN A 182 -14.98 3.70 4.29
C ASN A 182 -15.61 5.10 4.41
N ASP A 183 -14.96 6.05 5.10
CA ASP A 183 -15.37 7.43 5.18
C ASP A 183 -15.35 8.10 3.79
N GLN A 184 -14.34 7.83 2.96
CA GLN A 184 -14.30 8.26 1.57
C GLN A 184 -15.49 7.70 0.77
N LEU A 185 -15.81 6.41 0.93
CA LEU A 185 -16.95 5.78 0.27
C LEU A 185 -18.28 6.38 0.69
N ALA A 186 -18.46 6.70 1.97
CA ALA A 186 -19.67 7.31 2.49
C ALA A 186 -19.88 8.72 1.89
N ARG A 187 -18.83 9.54 1.90
CA ARG A 187 -18.87 10.92 1.38
C ARG A 187 -18.92 11.01 -0.15
N ASN A 188 -18.43 9.99 -0.85
CA ASN A 188 -18.28 10.00 -2.31
C ASN A 188 -19.02 8.82 -2.99
N SER A 189 -20.10 8.33 -2.40
CA SER A 189 -20.81 7.11 -2.82
C SER A 189 -21.27 7.10 -4.28
N MET A 190 -21.54 8.28 -4.85
CA MET A 190 -22.00 8.47 -6.24
C MET A 190 -20.88 8.65 -7.25
N ARG A 191 -19.62 8.79 -6.83
CA ARG A 191 -18.49 8.91 -7.75
C ARG A 191 -18.16 7.57 -8.41
N ARG A 192 -17.66 7.63 -9.65
CA ARG A 192 -17.35 6.44 -10.47
C ARG A 192 -16.38 5.47 -9.77
N GLY A 193 -15.43 5.98 -8.98
CA GLY A 193 -14.46 5.17 -8.24
C GLY A 193 -15.06 4.33 -7.11
N ALA A 194 -16.22 4.71 -6.56
CA ALA A 194 -16.82 4.05 -5.39
C ALA A 194 -17.09 2.56 -5.62
N THR A 195 -17.59 2.18 -6.80
CA THR A 195 -17.85 0.77 -7.13
C THR A 195 -16.56 -0.03 -7.23
N ALA A 196 -15.51 0.54 -7.83
CA ALA A 196 -14.21 -0.13 -7.94
C ALA A 196 -13.57 -0.32 -6.56
N ILE A 197 -13.65 0.69 -5.68
CA ILE A 197 -13.18 0.59 -4.29
C ILE A 197 -13.93 -0.50 -3.52
N ARG A 198 -15.29 -0.51 -3.57
CA ARG A 198 -16.09 -1.55 -2.88
C ARG A 198 -15.69 -2.95 -3.33
N ARG A 199 -15.47 -3.14 -4.64
CA ARG A 199 -15.00 -4.41 -5.17
C ARG A 199 -13.64 -4.80 -4.60
N VAL A 200 -12.67 -3.88 -4.59
CA VAL A 200 -11.34 -4.13 -4.02
C VAL A 200 -11.44 -4.45 -2.53
N LEU A 201 -12.22 -3.68 -1.75
CA LEU A 201 -12.43 -3.95 -0.32
C LEU A 201 -13.01 -5.34 -0.07
N THR A 202 -14.00 -5.75 -0.87
CA THR A 202 -14.60 -7.08 -0.76
C THR A 202 -13.58 -8.17 -1.13
N GLU A 203 -12.82 -7.98 -2.21
CA GLU A 203 -11.82 -8.93 -2.68
C GLU A 203 -10.58 -9.03 -1.76
N HIS A 204 -10.21 -7.94 -1.06
CA HIS A 204 -9.08 -7.89 -0.14
C HIS A 204 -9.47 -8.12 1.33
N TYR A 205 -10.74 -8.27 1.64
CA TYR A 205 -11.20 -8.40 3.04
C TYR A 205 -10.69 -7.29 3.97
N ILE A 206 -10.54 -6.08 3.44
CA ILE A 206 -10.09 -4.95 4.24
C ILE A 206 -11.17 -4.61 5.27
N GLY A 207 -10.82 -4.75 6.55
CA GLY A 207 -11.73 -4.53 7.68
C GLY A 207 -12.33 -5.78 8.32
N SER A 208 -12.10 -6.99 7.74
CA SER A 208 -12.40 -8.28 8.38
C SER A 208 -11.31 -9.28 8.04
N THR A 209 -10.70 -9.87 9.04
CA THR A 209 -9.76 -10.98 8.83
C THR A 209 -10.59 -12.26 8.73
N PRO A 210 -10.51 -13.03 7.61
CA PRO A 210 -11.16 -14.33 7.53
C PRO A 210 -10.72 -15.20 8.70
N THR A 211 -11.68 -15.85 9.32
CA THR A 211 -11.39 -16.81 10.40
C THR A 211 -10.89 -18.13 9.81
N GLU A 212 -10.30 -18.98 10.65
CA GLU A 212 -9.94 -20.34 10.23
C GLU A 212 -11.18 -21.10 9.71
N ASN A 213 -12.36 -20.88 10.30
CA ASN A 213 -13.61 -21.47 9.85
C ASN A 213 -14.04 -20.97 8.46
N ASP A 214 -13.87 -19.67 8.16
CA ASP A 214 -14.20 -19.13 6.83
C ASP A 214 -13.33 -19.80 5.75
N PHE A 215 -12.04 -19.98 6.02
CA PHE A 215 -11.13 -20.70 5.11
C PHE A 215 -11.56 -22.17 4.94
N GLU A 216 -11.94 -22.83 6.02
CA GLU A 216 -12.40 -24.23 5.99
C GLU A 216 -13.64 -24.37 5.13
N GLU A 217 -14.67 -23.55 5.35
CA GLU A 217 -15.91 -23.58 4.58
C GLU A 217 -15.65 -23.30 3.09
N ALA A 218 -14.82 -22.31 2.76
CA ALA A 218 -14.52 -21.96 1.39
C ALA A 218 -13.72 -23.08 0.67
N LEU A 219 -12.75 -23.70 1.35
CA LEU A 219 -11.96 -24.79 0.78
C LEU A 219 -12.83 -26.05 0.58
N LEU A 220 -13.68 -26.40 1.56
CA LEU A 220 -14.64 -27.50 1.45
C LEU A 220 -15.62 -27.28 0.30
N ALA A 221 -16.15 -26.06 0.15
CA ALA A 221 -17.03 -25.74 -0.97
C ALA A 221 -16.32 -25.91 -2.32
N LEU A 222 -15.06 -25.46 -2.41
CA LEU A 222 -14.26 -25.58 -3.63
C LEU A 222 -13.97 -27.06 -3.95
N THR A 223 -13.45 -27.84 -3.01
CA THR A 223 -13.12 -29.26 -3.23
C THR A 223 -14.33 -30.07 -3.62
N ARG A 224 -15.47 -29.88 -2.95
CA ARG A 224 -16.74 -30.52 -3.28
C ARG A 224 -17.25 -30.15 -4.66
N SER A 225 -17.13 -28.86 -5.04
CA SER A 225 -17.52 -28.43 -6.40
C SER A 225 -16.70 -29.08 -7.51
N LEU A 226 -15.50 -29.58 -7.18
CA LEU A 226 -14.60 -30.28 -8.10
C LEU A 226 -14.70 -31.81 -8.00
N GLY A 227 -15.53 -32.33 -7.14
CA GLY A 227 -15.63 -33.78 -6.88
C GLY A 227 -14.37 -34.38 -6.24
N LEU A 228 -13.60 -33.55 -5.52
CA LEU A 228 -12.39 -33.96 -4.82
C LEU A 228 -12.73 -34.42 -3.38
N PRO A 229 -11.88 -35.24 -2.76
CA PRO A 229 -12.08 -35.66 -1.36
C PRO A 229 -11.98 -34.44 -0.43
N ASP A 230 -12.76 -34.46 0.65
CA ASP A 230 -12.68 -33.43 1.68
C ASP A 230 -11.31 -33.47 2.39
N PRO A 231 -10.71 -32.32 2.71
CA PRO A 231 -9.47 -32.24 3.49
C PRO A 231 -9.71 -32.56 4.98
N THR A 232 -8.68 -32.98 5.67
CA THR A 232 -8.62 -32.98 7.14
C THR A 232 -8.07 -31.63 7.60
N ALA A 233 -8.89 -30.87 8.33
CA ALA A 233 -8.46 -29.59 8.90
C ALA A 233 -7.54 -29.80 10.11
N GLN A 234 -6.64 -28.86 10.36
CA GLN A 234 -5.75 -28.81 11.54
C GLN A 234 -4.99 -30.13 11.78
N PHE A 235 -4.43 -30.72 10.72
CA PHE A 235 -3.77 -32.01 10.75
C PHE A 235 -2.32 -31.91 11.25
N TYR A 236 -1.92 -32.80 12.17
CA TYR A 236 -0.55 -32.87 12.68
C TYR A 236 0.28 -33.88 11.90
N ILE A 237 1.40 -33.44 11.37
CA ILE A 237 2.36 -34.22 10.58
C ILE A 237 3.64 -34.37 11.39
N ASP A 238 4.05 -35.60 11.62
CA ASP A 238 5.39 -35.92 12.13
C ASP A 238 6.32 -36.17 10.94
N PRO A 239 7.30 -35.30 10.66
CA PRO A 239 8.27 -35.52 9.58
C PRO A 239 9.28 -36.64 9.87
N GLY A 240 9.39 -37.10 11.11
CA GLY A 240 10.36 -38.13 11.52
C GLY A 240 11.79 -37.60 11.69
N ASP A 241 11.96 -36.29 11.84
CA ASP A 241 13.26 -35.61 11.95
C ASP A 241 13.69 -35.31 13.40
N GLY A 242 12.88 -35.73 14.39
CA GLY A 242 13.11 -35.49 15.81
C GLY A 242 12.67 -34.12 16.34
N ASP A 243 12.24 -33.21 15.47
CA ASP A 243 11.62 -31.94 15.83
C ASP A 243 10.10 -32.13 16.07
N PRO A 244 9.44 -31.20 16.78
CA PRO A 244 7.99 -31.29 17.06
C PRO A 244 7.15 -31.45 15.79
N PRO A 245 5.99 -32.12 15.86
CA PRO A 245 5.06 -32.28 14.73
C PRO A 245 4.62 -30.93 14.17
N ILE A 246 4.41 -30.87 12.87
CA ILE A 246 3.96 -29.69 12.14
C ILE A 246 2.44 -29.75 12.05
N LYS A 247 1.77 -28.69 12.52
CA LYS A 247 0.33 -28.50 12.38
C LYS A 247 0.05 -27.87 11.00
N ALA A 248 -0.60 -28.62 10.10
CA ALA A 248 -1.03 -28.12 8.80
C ALA A 248 -2.48 -27.62 8.87
N ASP A 249 -2.80 -26.53 8.14
CA ASP A 249 -4.16 -26.00 8.12
C ASP A 249 -5.14 -27.03 7.51
N PHE A 250 -4.79 -27.59 6.36
CA PHE A 250 -5.55 -28.63 5.68
C PHE A 250 -4.63 -29.70 5.10
N ALA A 251 -5.01 -30.95 5.19
CA ALA A 251 -4.22 -32.07 4.66
C ALA A 251 -5.07 -33.15 3.99
N TRP A 252 -4.47 -33.81 3.02
CA TRP A 252 -4.90 -35.11 2.47
C TRP A 252 -3.79 -36.14 2.76
N PRO A 253 -3.82 -36.77 3.92
CA PRO A 253 -2.72 -37.65 4.37
C PRO A 253 -2.38 -38.77 3.39
N ASP A 254 -3.41 -39.40 2.79
CA ASP A 254 -3.27 -40.49 1.81
C ASP A 254 -2.51 -40.06 0.54
N ARG A 255 -2.51 -38.81 0.24
CA ARG A 255 -1.85 -38.21 -0.92
C ARG A 255 -0.58 -37.41 -0.56
N LYS A 256 -0.31 -37.24 0.73
CA LYS A 256 0.73 -36.39 1.27
C LYS A 256 0.68 -34.96 0.69
N ILE A 257 -0.50 -34.38 0.69
CA ILE A 257 -0.73 -33.02 0.22
C ILE A 257 -1.21 -32.18 1.40
N VAL A 258 -0.65 -30.99 1.56
CA VAL A 258 -1.12 -29.95 2.48
C VAL A 258 -1.48 -28.70 1.72
N VAL A 259 -2.53 -28.03 2.18
CA VAL A 259 -2.87 -26.66 1.79
C VAL A 259 -2.70 -25.78 3.02
N GLU A 260 -1.83 -24.79 2.89
CA GLU A 260 -1.57 -23.76 3.90
C GLU A 260 -2.28 -22.49 3.49
N THR A 261 -2.96 -21.87 4.42
CA THR A 261 -3.65 -20.59 4.18
C THR A 261 -2.74 -19.45 4.55
N ASP A 262 -2.29 -18.70 3.55
CA ASP A 262 -1.60 -17.43 3.79
C ASP A 262 -2.65 -16.37 4.18
N GLY A 263 -2.96 -16.29 5.49
CA GLY A 263 -3.68 -15.16 6.05
C GLY A 263 -2.82 -13.90 5.92
N HIS A 264 -3.45 -12.74 5.80
CA HIS A 264 -2.78 -11.43 5.78
C HIS A 264 -2.01 -11.19 7.10
N ARG A 265 -0.87 -11.85 7.28
CA ARG A 265 0.08 -11.53 8.35
C ARG A 265 1.08 -10.52 7.78
N THR A 266 0.70 -9.25 7.81
CA THR A 266 1.54 -8.10 7.42
C THR A 266 2.79 -7.92 8.27
N HIS A 267 2.91 -8.63 9.41
CA HIS A 267 4.05 -8.53 10.32
C HIS A 267 4.90 -9.79 10.31
N ARG A 268 5.40 -10.21 9.14
CA ARG A 268 6.42 -11.27 9.10
C ARG A 268 7.76 -10.69 9.50
N THR A 269 8.14 -10.88 10.75
CA THR A 269 9.54 -10.66 11.16
C THR A 269 10.45 -11.58 10.33
N ARG A 270 11.71 -11.18 10.13
CA ARG A 270 12.71 -12.02 9.46
C ARG A 270 12.74 -13.44 10.03
N GLN A 271 12.60 -13.57 11.34
CA GLN A 271 12.58 -14.85 12.02
C GLN A 271 11.33 -15.69 11.68
N ALA A 272 10.15 -15.06 11.57
CA ALA A 272 8.93 -15.75 11.13
C ALA A 272 9.06 -16.28 9.70
N PHE A 273 9.66 -15.52 8.80
CA PHE A 273 9.94 -15.93 7.43
C PHE A 273 10.93 -17.11 7.36
N GLU A 274 11.98 -17.09 8.17
CA GLU A 274 12.95 -18.19 8.25
C GLU A 274 12.30 -19.47 8.83
N ASN A 275 11.45 -19.34 9.84
CA ASN A 275 10.70 -20.46 10.41
C ASN A 275 9.70 -21.08 9.41
N ASP A 276 8.99 -20.26 8.63
CA ASP A 276 8.09 -20.75 7.58
C ASP A 276 8.87 -21.53 6.50
N ARG A 277 10.05 -21.04 6.10
CA ARG A 277 10.90 -21.76 5.16
C ARG A 277 11.39 -23.08 5.68
N ARG A 278 11.83 -23.12 6.95
CA ARG A 278 12.26 -24.36 7.60
C ARG A 278 11.12 -25.37 7.68
N ARG A 279 9.90 -24.91 8.00
CA ARG A 279 8.70 -25.72 8.04
C ARG A 279 8.38 -26.36 6.68
N ASP A 280 8.42 -25.57 5.60
CA ASP A 280 8.19 -26.06 4.23
C ASP A 280 9.25 -27.09 3.81
N GLN A 281 10.52 -26.87 4.18
CA GLN A 281 11.61 -27.80 3.91
C GLN A 281 11.40 -29.12 4.62
N ARG A 282 10.98 -29.11 5.90
CA ARG A 282 10.68 -30.33 6.68
C ARG A 282 9.54 -31.12 6.06
N LEU A 283 8.45 -30.46 5.68
CA LEU A 283 7.32 -31.12 4.99
C LEU A 283 7.75 -31.72 3.65
N THR A 284 8.52 -30.98 2.87
CA THR A 284 9.03 -31.46 1.58
C THR A 284 9.96 -32.65 1.75
N ALA A 285 10.85 -32.62 2.73
CA ALA A 285 11.76 -33.75 3.04
C ALA A 285 11.01 -35.00 3.47
N ALA A 286 9.86 -34.85 4.16
CA ALA A 286 8.94 -35.94 4.51
C ALA A 286 8.05 -36.41 3.35
N GLY A 287 8.25 -35.85 2.15
CA GLY A 287 7.53 -36.20 0.92
C GLY A 287 6.15 -35.58 0.78
N TRP A 288 5.86 -34.52 1.53
CA TRP A 288 4.61 -33.77 1.41
C TRP A 288 4.72 -32.70 0.34
N THR A 289 3.63 -32.53 -0.42
CA THR A 289 3.46 -31.41 -1.35
C THR A 289 2.73 -30.29 -0.64
N VAL A 290 3.37 -29.12 -0.56
CA VAL A 290 2.80 -27.94 0.09
C VAL A 290 2.20 -27.02 -0.98
N VAL A 291 0.92 -26.70 -0.85
CA VAL A 291 0.21 -25.71 -1.68
C VAL A 291 -0.15 -24.54 -0.78
N ARG A 292 0.37 -23.35 -1.08
CA ARG A 292 -0.03 -22.13 -0.37
C ARG A 292 -1.16 -21.45 -1.13
N THR A 293 -2.18 -21.03 -0.40
CA THR A 293 -3.31 -20.30 -0.98
C THR A 293 -3.69 -19.11 -0.11
N THR A 294 -4.13 -18.05 -0.75
CA THR A 294 -4.71 -16.90 -0.07
C THR A 294 -6.23 -16.98 -0.08
N TRP A 295 -6.89 -16.25 0.83
CA TRP A 295 -8.35 -16.11 0.81
C TRP A 295 -8.87 -15.69 -0.58
N ARG A 296 -8.18 -14.75 -1.21
CA ARG A 296 -8.51 -14.23 -2.54
C ARG A 296 -8.44 -15.31 -3.62
N GLN A 297 -7.40 -16.13 -3.63
CA GLN A 297 -7.31 -17.25 -4.58
C GLN A 297 -8.44 -18.25 -4.36
N LEU A 298 -8.76 -18.51 -3.09
CA LEU A 298 -9.78 -19.50 -2.75
C LEU A 298 -11.19 -19.04 -3.16
N THR A 299 -11.54 -17.77 -2.91
CA THR A 299 -12.92 -17.28 -3.07
C THR A 299 -13.15 -16.47 -4.35
N HIS A 300 -12.18 -15.62 -4.76
CA HIS A 300 -12.36 -14.70 -5.88
C HIS A 300 -11.60 -15.11 -7.16
N ARG A 301 -10.57 -15.96 -7.02
CA ARG A 301 -9.78 -16.47 -8.14
C ARG A 301 -9.63 -17.99 -8.11
N PRO A 302 -10.71 -18.75 -7.85
CA PRO A 302 -10.62 -20.22 -7.75
C PRO A 302 -10.10 -20.86 -9.04
N HIS A 303 -10.20 -20.19 -10.18
CA HIS A 303 -9.66 -20.65 -11.46
C HIS A 303 -8.14 -20.80 -11.47
N GLU A 304 -7.42 -20.09 -10.59
CA GLU A 304 -5.97 -20.24 -10.41
C GLU A 304 -5.62 -21.49 -9.58
N LEU A 305 -6.44 -21.82 -8.57
CA LEU A 305 -6.21 -22.94 -7.66
C LEU A 305 -6.79 -24.27 -8.17
N LYS A 306 -7.92 -24.23 -8.86
CA LYS A 306 -8.61 -25.41 -9.42
C LYS A 306 -7.70 -26.37 -10.20
N PRO A 307 -6.89 -25.90 -11.17
CA PRO A 307 -6.02 -26.80 -11.94
C PRO A 307 -4.97 -27.49 -11.05
N VAL A 308 -4.48 -26.80 -10.03
CA VAL A 308 -3.49 -27.34 -9.09
C VAL A 308 -4.13 -28.45 -8.26
N LEU A 309 -5.29 -28.19 -7.65
CA LEU A 309 -5.99 -29.18 -6.84
C LEU A 309 -6.44 -30.39 -7.68
N LEU A 310 -6.96 -30.18 -8.88
CA LEU A 310 -7.34 -31.27 -9.78
C LEU A 310 -6.14 -32.14 -10.17
N LYS A 311 -4.97 -31.54 -10.41
CA LYS A 311 -3.76 -32.29 -10.73
C LYS A 311 -3.25 -33.11 -9.55
N LEU A 312 -3.31 -32.56 -8.34
CA LEU A 312 -2.79 -33.20 -7.14
C LEU A 312 -3.77 -34.21 -6.52
N LEU A 313 -5.07 -33.90 -6.53
CA LEU A 313 -6.12 -34.64 -5.81
C LEU A 313 -7.09 -35.35 -6.75
N GLY A 314 -7.04 -35.13 -8.06
CA GLY A 314 -7.88 -35.78 -9.04
C GLY A 314 -7.73 -37.32 -9.02
N PRO A 315 -8.61 -38.07 -9.68
CA PRO A 315 -8.53 -39.53 -9.70
C PRO A 315 -7.13 -39.94 -10.14
N ALA A 316 -6.49 -40.82 -9.35
CA ALA A 316 -5.20 -41.38 -9.71
C ALA A 316 -5.30 -42.03 -11.09
N SER A 317 -4.39 -41.66 -12.02
CA SER A 317 -4.21 -42.46 -13.25
C SER A 317 -4.16 -43.96 -12.88
N PRO A 318 -4.77 -44.84 -13.60
CA PRO A 318 -4.95 -46.27 -13.20
C PRO A 318 -3.66 -47.09 -13.10
N ASN A 319 -2.47 -46.45 -13.07
CA ASN A 319 -1.17 -47.10 -12.96
C ASN A 319 -0.40 -46.69 -11.70
N GLY A 320 -0.89 -47.05 -10.53
CA GLY A 320 -0.16 -46.87 -9.28
C GLY A 320 -0.75 -47.70 -8.14
N ARG A 321 -0.38 -48.99 -8.07
CA ARG A 321 -0.72 -49.82 -6.90
C ARG A 321 -0.07 -49.22 -5.64
N ALA A 322 -0.89 -48.69 -4.74
CA ALA A 322 -0.50 -48.36 -3.37
C ALA A 322 -0.46 -49.65 -2.53
N LYS A 323 0.64 -49.85 -1.78
CA LYS A 323 0.70 -50.85 -0.71
C LYS A 323 -0.02 -50.32 0.53
N PRO A 324 -0.84 -51.10 1.21
CA PRO A 324 -1.43 -50.72 2.49
C PRO A 324 -0.43 -50.91 3.64
N GLY A 325 -0.30 -49.96 4.51
CA GLY A 325 0.37 -50.17 5.77
C GLY A 325 0.91 -48.93 6.43
N ALA A 326 0.20 -48.39 7.40
CA ALA A 326 0.68 -48.20 8.77
C ALA A 326 -0.42 -47.50 9.59
N ALA A 327 -0.79 -48.17 10.68
CA ALA A 327 -1.86 -47.81 11.59
C ALA A 327 -1.55 -46.49 12.34
N ALA A 328 -2.65 -45.76 12.60
CA ALA A 328 -2.66 -44.61 13.47
C ALA A 328 -2.23 -44.97 14.90
N GLY A 329 -1.17 -44.33 15.40
CA GLY A 329 -0.79 -44.37 16.81
C GLY A 329 -1.74 -43.50 17.66
N PRO A 330 -1.93 -43.86 18.94
CA PRO A 330 -2.91 -43.21 19.80
C PRO A 330 -2.45 -41.78 20.18
N ALA A 331 -3.44 -40.90 20.30
CA ALA A 331 -3.31 -39.53 20.72
C ALA A 331 -2.57 -39.43 22.10
N PRO A 332 -1.68 -38.41 22.31
CA PRO A 332 -1.06 -38.20 23.60
C PRO A 332 -2.10 -37.74 24.64
N ALA A 333 -2.04 -38.37 25.83
CA ALA A 333 -2.92 -38.11 26.96
C ALA A 333 -2.75 -36.65 27.48
N ARG A 334 -3.84 -35.99 27.77
CA ARG A 334 -3.89 -34.69 28.44
C ARG A 334 -3.21 -34.76 29.82
N PRO A 335 -2.43 -33.74 30.24
CA PRO A 335 -1.88 -33.70 31.59
C PRO A 335 -3.02 -33.54 32.59
N ARG A 336 -3.01 -34.40 33.62
CA ARG A 336 -3.91 -34.32 34.79
C ARG A 336 -3.60 -33.08 35.62
N THR A 337 -4.60 -32.24 35.80
CA THR A 337 -4.59 -31.21 36.84
C THR A 337 -4.62 -31.86 38.24
N GLN A 338 -3.61 -31.60 39.02
CA GLN A 338 -3.63 -31.95 40.47
C GLN A 338 -4.58 -31.00 41.22
N PRO A 339 -5.37 -31.49 42.17
CA PRO A 339 -6.14 -30.63 43.07
C PRO A 339 -5.23 -30.04 44.13
N ALA A 340 -5.40 -28.74 44.38
CA ALA A 340 -4.77 -28.02 45.46
C ALA A 340 -5.18 -28.62 46.81
N GLY A 341 -4.22 -29.15 47.56
CA GLY A 341 -4.38 -29.57 48.96
C GLY A 341 -4.51 -28.36 49.87
N GLY A 342 -5.59 -28.30 50.61
CA GLY A 342 -5.75 -27.42 51.75
C GLY A 342 -4.79 -27.83 52.88
N SER A 343 -4.21 -26.84 53.53
CA SER A 343 -3.59 -27.01 54.86
C SER A 343 -4.26 -26.07 55.84
N THR A 344 -4.94 -26.68 56.76
CA THR A 344 -5.27 -26.13 58.07
C THR A 344 -4.03 -26.16 58.98
N SER A 345 -3.65 -25.06 59.54
CA SER A 345 -3.32 -24.76 60.91
C SER A 345 -2.74 -23.36 61.01
#